data_5a6a5eec42fb6572b8df2eca406f21a0
#
_entry.id   5a6a5eec42fb6572b8df2eca406f21a0
#
_cell.length_a   1.000
_cell.length_b   1.000
_cell.length_c   1.000
_cell.angle_alpha   90.00
_cell.angle_beta   90.00
_cell.angle_gamma   90.00
#
_symmetry.space_group_name_H-M   'P 1'
#
loop_
_entity.id
_entity.type
_entity.pdbx_description
1 polymer ?
#
loop_
_entity_poly.entity_id
_entity_poly.type
_entity_poly.pdbx_seq_one_letter_code
_entity_poly.pdbx_strand_id
1 'polypeptide(L)'
;MTQRDDEYEDVDYEGTEESRYDFFGMSDADDEYYEERPHINWVSVFSVLLAIVVAIVLCVVGVRALFSANQDAEYEGKSWVIEGSYVDLTPDLETDSNVAQYKGNLPKDSRIDGMKYRSNLKDTYEVHAGENIDFRGTQTGTYAQDFPHEVSALVAETSDHQIEVVRTGEKGSVKAIEQGSVGQQYLVGWGSFALALVVLIGGCAFGIWSNRRSRVDYVDVDGFEESDDYEEDDEGYIVEEESSQDDVESRQK
;
A
#
# COMPACT_ATOMS: atom_id res chain seq x y z
N MET A 1 -24.00 -2.82 -48.92
CA MET A 1 -23.12 -3.27 -50.00
C MET A 1 -22.57 -2.03 -50.67
N THR A 2 -21.48 -1.51 -50.18
CA THR A 2 -20.69 -0.48 -50.85
C THR A 2 -19.25 -0.65 -50.39
N GLN A 3 -18.51 -1.26 -51.26
CA GLN A 3 -17.08 -1.49 -51.22
C GLN A 3 -16.41 -0.14 -51.47
N ARG A 4 -15.50 0.28 -50.62
CA ARG A 4 -14.65 1.45 -50.84
C ARG A 4 -13.22 0.92 -50.91
N ASP A 5 -12.74 0.91 -52.15
CA ASP A 5 -11.37 0.64 -52.55
C ASP A 5 -10.53 1.88 -52.19
N ASP A 6 -9.65 1.78 -51.21
CA ASP A 6 -8.65 2.81 -50.93
C ASP A 6 -7.35 2.42 -51.66
N GLU A 7 -7.15 3.16 -52.72
CA GLU A 7 -6.02 3.19 -53.65
C GLU A 7 -4.80 3.77 -52.93
N TYR A 8 -3.76 2.96 -52.72
CA TYR A 8 -2.46 3.41 -52.24
C TYR A 8 -1.65 3.95 -53.39
N GLU A 9 -1.40 5.26 -53.43
CA GLU A 9 -0.42 5.90 -54.29
C GLU A 9 1.00 5.58 -53.79
N ASP A 10 1.73 4.85 -54.62
CA ASP A 10 3.18 4.69 -54.55
C ASP A 10 3.86 6.02 -54.90
N VAL A 11 4.53 6.62 -53.93
CA VAL A 11 5.40 7.78 -54.16
C VAL A 11 6.82 7.29 -54.35
N ASP A 12 7.21 7.19 -55.63
CA ASP A 12 8.60 7.01 -56.03
C ASP A 12 9.42 8.24 -55.69
N TYR A 13 10.41 8.06 -54.77
CA TYR A 13 11.48 9.03 -54.58
C TYR A 13 12.67 8.64 -55.43
N GLU A 14 12.68 9.13 -56.65
CA GLU A 14 13.87 9.19 -57.47
C GLU A 14 14.86 10.24 -56.94
N GLY A 15 16.10 9.84 -56.98
CA GLY A 15 17.31 10.43 -56.52
C GLY A 15 17.56 11.91 -56.81
N THR A 16 18.36 12.49 -55.97
CA THR A 16 19.20 13.62 -56.33
C THR A 16 20.64 13.33 -55.92
N GLU A 17 21.40 13.41 -56.98
CA GLU A 17 22.84 13.22 -57.10
C GLU A 17 23.68 14.06 -56.13
N GLU A 18 24.79 13.44 -55.77
CA GLU A 18 26.14 13.95 -55.60
C GLU A 18 26.31 15.48 -55.54
N SER A 19 26.71 15.96 -54.38
CA SER A 19 27.64 17.06 -54.30
C SER A 19 28.81 16.67 -53.43
N ARG A 20 29.83 16.24 -54.13
CA ARG A 20 31.21 16.01 -53.76
C ARG A 20 31.81 17.34 -53.29
N TYR A 21 31.98 17.53 -52.00
CA TYR A 21 32.95 18.52 -51.51
C TYR A 21 34.05 17.79 -50.73
N ASP A 22 35.09 17.46 -51.48
CA ASP A 22 36.42 17.27 -50.95
C ASP A 22 36.87 18.59 -50.32
N PHE A 23 36.88 18.69 -49.03
CA PHE A 23 37.59 19.74 -48.35
C PHE A 23 38.50 19.13 -47.30
N PHE A 24 39.77 19.16 -47.67
CA PHE A 24 41.02 19.12 -46.88
C PHE A 24 40.94 18.66 -45.42
N GLY A 25 41.63 17.56 -45.17
CA GLY A 25 42.57 17.33 -44.06
C GLY A 25 42.26 18.06 -42.77
N MET A 26 41.51 17.38 -41.92
CA MET A 26 41.60 17.63 -40.51
C MET A 26 41.62 16.27 -39.84
N SER A 27 42.79 16.07 -39.18
CA SER A 27 43.20 14.96 -38.37
C SER A 27 42.04 14.19 -37.72
N ASP A 28 42.10 12.88 -37.91
CA ASP A 28 41.42 11.89 -37.08
C ASP A 28 41.87 12.11 -35.62
N ALA A 29 41.21 13.03 -34.95
CA ALA A 29 41.10 12.99 -33.52
C ALA A 29 39.91 12.08 -33.29
N ASP A 30 40.19 10.81 -33.10
CA ASP A 30 39.31 9.85 -32.50
C ASP A 30 38.95 10.36 -31.10
N ASP A 31 38.06 11.36 -31.04
CA ASP A 31 37.30 11.65 -29.83
C ASP A 31 36.41 10.45 -29.62
N GLU A 32 36.98 9.37 -29.07
CA GLU A 32 36.21 8.35 -28.38
C GLU A 32 35.43 9.08 -27.30
N TYR A 33 34.20 9.52 -27.66
CA TYR A 33 33.19 9.87 -26.71
C TYR A 33 32.91 8.61 -25.91
N TYR A 34 33.67 8.42 -24.85
CA TYR A 34 33.25 7.48 -23.80
C TYR A 34 31.94 8.01 -23.24
N GLU A 35 30.83 7.50 -23.79
CA GLU A 35 29.55 7.62 -23.13
C GLU A 35 29.74 6.98 -21.76
N GLU A 36 30.02 7.80 -20.74
CA GLU A 36 29.98 7.39 -19.35
C GLU A 36 28.57 6.89 -19.08
N ARG A 37 28.41 5.57 -19.24
CA ARG A 37 27.15 4.92 -18.87
C ARG A 37 26.95 5.18 -17.39
N PRO A 38 25.87 5.85 -17.00
CA PRO A 38 25.64 6.14 -15.59
C PRO A 38 25.58 4.80 -14.84
N HIS A 39 26.54 4.58 -13.98
CA HIS A 39 26.57 3.42 -13.11
C HIS A 39 25.37 3.48 -12.18
N ILE A 40 24.32 2.73 -12.54
CA ILE A 40 23.10 2.64 -11.72
C ILE A 40 23.45 1.82 -10.48
N ASN A 41 23.42 2.47 -9.33
CA ASN A 41 23.56 1.76 -8.06
C ASN A 41 22.29 0.94 -7.78
N TRP A 42 22.33 -0.34 -8.09
CA TRP A 42 21.20 -1.27 -7.90
C TRP A 42 20.68 -1.29 -6.46
N VAL A 43 21.53 -1.10 -5.47
CA VAL A 43 21.15 -1.03 -4.06
C VAL A 43 20.19 0.15 -3.82
N SER A 44 20.48 1.30 -4.42
CA SER A 44 19.63 2.48 -4.36
C SER A 44 18.27 2.23 -5.02
N VAL A 45 18.24 1.60 -6.19
CA VAL A 45 17.02 1.27 -6.92
C VAL A 45 16.16 0.28 -6.11
N PHE A 46 16.77 -0.78 -5.59
CA PHE A 46 16.05 -1.77 -4.78
C PHE A 46 15.49 -1.18 -3.49
N SER A 47 16.22 -0.30 -2.81
CA SER A 47 15.73 0.33 -1.58
C SER A 47 14.51 1.21 -1.82
N VAL A 48 14.51 1.97 -2.92
CA VAL A 48 13.36 2.82 -3.30
C VAL A 48 12.16 1.95 -3.70
N LEU A 49 12.37 0.90 -4.51
CA LEU A 49 11.30 -0.03 -4.89
C LEU A 49 10.69 -0.72 -3.67
N LEU A 50 11.52 -1.19 -2.74
CA LEU A 50 11.05 -1.80 -1.50
C LEU A 50 10.21 -0.82 -0.67
N ALA A 51 10.67 0.43 -0.53
CA ALA A 51 9.93 1.47 0.18
C ALA A 51 8.56 1.74 -0.46
N ILE A 52 8.47 1.77 -1.79
CA ILE A 52 7.21 1.92 -2.52
C ILE A 52 6.27 0.74 -2.24
N VAL A 53 6.76 -0.50 -2.33
CA VAL A 53 5.93 -1.70 -2.06
C VAL A 53 5.39 -1.68 -0.63
N VAL A 54 6.24 -1.40 0.36
CA VAL A 54 5.82 -1.30 1.77
C VAL A 54 4.78 -0.19 1.96
N ALA A 55 4.99 0.97 1.34
CA ALA A 55 4.04 2.08 1.42
C ALA A 55 2.68 1.73 0.80
N ILE A 56 2.65 1.02 -0.33
CA ILE A 56 1.41 0.54 -0.95
C ILE A 56 0.66 -0.41 -0.01
N VAL A 57 1.35 -1.37 0.60
CA VAL A 57 0.74 -2.30 1.57
C VAL A 57 0.15 -1.54 2.76
N LEU A 58 0.89 -0.58 3.32
CA LEU A 58 0.40 0.26 4.42
C LEU A 58 -0.81 1.11 4.01
N CYS A 59 -0.84 1.64 2.80
CA CYS A 59 -2.01 2.36 2.27
C CYS A 59 -3.23 1.45 2.14
N VAL A 60 -3.07 0.21 1.65
CA VAL A 60 -4.17 -0.75 1.56
C VAL A 60 -4.72 -1.10 2.94
N VAL A 61 -3.85 -1.32 3.93
CA VAL A 61 -4.26 -1.55 5.32
C VAL A 61 -5.00 -0.34 5.88
N GLY A 62 -4.48 0.87 5.65
CA GLY A 62 -5.10 2.12 6.08
C GLY A 62 -6.51 2.32 5.49
N VAL A 63 -6.67 2.12 4.18
CA VAL A 63 -7.97 2.23 3.50
C VAL A 63 -8.97 1.21 4.07
N ARG A 64 -8.55 -0.05 4.25
CA ARG A 64 -9.42 -1.09 4.82
C ARG A 64 -9.86 -0.74 6.24
N ALA A 65 -8.94 -0.26 7.08
CA ALA A 65 -9.25 0.13 8.45
C ALA A 65 -10.24 1.31 8.48
N LEU A 66 -10.05 2.35 7.66
CA LEU A 66 -10.98 3.48 7.58
C LEU A 66 -12.35 3.09 7.03
N PHE A 67 -12.38 2.21 6.02
CA PHE A 67 -13.63 1.73 5.46
C PHE A 67 -14.43 0.92 6.48
N SER A 68 -13.76 -0.01 7.20
CA SER A 68 -14.38 -0.76 8.30
C SER A 68 -14.86 0.16 9.41
N ALA A 69 -14.03 1.14 9.84
CA ALA A 69 -14.40 2.10 10.87
C ALA A 69 -15.65 2.91 10.49
N ASN A 70 -15.77 3.32 9.23
CA ASN A 70 -16.93 4.08 8.77
C ASN A 70 -18.21 3.23 8.74
N GLN A 71 -18.09 1.94 8.37
CA GLN A 71 -19.24 1.01 8.42
C GLN A 71 -19.67 0.67 9.85
N ASP A 72 -18.71 0.50 10.75
CA ASP A 72 -18.94 0.10 12.13
C ASP A 72 -19.37 1.28 13.03
N ALA A 73 -19.14 2.53 12.59
CA ALA A 73 -19.40 3.73 13.39
C ALA A 73 -20.88 3.88 13.81
N GLU A 74 -21.82 3.46 12.97
CA GLU A 74 -23.25 3.53 13.26
C GLU A 74 -23.66 2.56 14.40
N TYR A 75 -22.96 1.43 14.52
CA TYR A 75 -23.30 0.32 15.39
C TYR A 75 -22.45 0.22 16.66
N GLU A 76 -21.56 1.20 16.87
CA GLU A 76 -20.63 1.19 18.00
C GLU A 76 -21.36 1.20 19.34
N GLY A 77 -21.09 0.19 20.18
CA GLY A 77 -21.73 0.01 21.47
C GLY A 77 -23.23 -0.37 21.42
N LYS A 78 -23.78 -0.58 20.23
CA LYS A 78 -25.17 -0.92 19.99
C LYS A 78 -25.33 -2.24 19.23
N SER A 79 -24.33 -3.09 19.27
CA SER A 79 -24.32 -4.35 18.54
C SER A 79 -24.11 -5.54 19.45
N TRP A 80 -24.65 -6.68 19.02
CA TRP A 80 -24.57 -7.96 19.71
C TRP A 80 -24.25 -9.06 18.73
N VAL A 81 -23.59 -10.11 19.19
CA VAL A 81 -23.37 -11.32 18.39
C VAL A 81 -24.33 -12.39 18.83
N ILE A 82 -25.00 -13.01 17.86
CA ILE A 82 -25.87 -14.16 18.09
C ILE A 82 -25.37 -15.35 17.28
N GLU A 83 -25.59 -16.55 17.82
CA GLU A 83 -25.36 -17.80 17.09
C GLU A 83 -26.64 -18.20 16.38
N GLY A 84 -26.52 -18.49 15.08
CA GLY A 84 -27.62 -18.94 14.23
C GLY A 84 -27.46 -20.38 13.79
N SER A 85 -28.51 -21.17 13.89
CA SER A 85 -28.55 -22.53 13.39
C SER A 85 -29.32 -22.57 12.06
N TYR A 86 -28.81 -23.35 11.11
CA TYR A 86 -29.43 -23.56 9.81
C TYR A 86 -30.84 -24.11 9.94
N VAL A 87 -31.77 -23.57 9.17
CA VAL A 87 -33.19 -24.00 9.16
C VAL A 87 -33.56 -24.55 7.79
N ASP A 88 -33.43 -23.75 6.74
CA ASP A 88 -33.89 -24.10 5.40
C ASP A 88 -33.21 -23.22 4.33
N LEU A 89 -33.50 -23.51 3.05
CA LEU A 89 -33.10 -22.69 1.90
C LEU A 89 -34.28 -21.82 1.45
N THR A 90 -33.94 -20.58 1.13
CA THR A 90 -34.89 -19.65 0.53
C THR A 90 -34.36 -19.21 -0.84
N PRO A 91 -35.17 -19.26 -1.90
CA PRO A 91 -34.72 -18.77 -3.20
C PRO A 91 -34.40 -17.28 -3.15
N ASP A 92 -33.29 -16.92 -3.76
CA ASP A 92 -32.94 -15.55 -4.01
C ASP A 92 -33.36 -15.15 -5.43
N LEU A 93 -34.34 -14.28 -5.51
CA LEU A 93 -34.96 -13.86 -6.77
C LEU A 93 -34.03 -13.01 -7.65
N GLU A 94 -32.91 -12.47 -7.08
CA GLU A 94 -31.99 -11.61 -7.81
C GLU A 94 -30.86 -12.40 -8.48
N THR A 95 -30.40 -13.47 -7.84
CA THR A 95 -29.19 -14.20 -8.29
C THR A 95 -29.45 -15.58 -8.87
N ASP A 96 -30.71 -16.00 -8.99
CA ASP A 96 -31.14 -17.35 -9.42
C ASP A 96 -30.45 -18.47 -8.61
N SER A 97 -30.16 -18.18 -7.35
CA SER A 97 -29.52 -19.05 -6.38
C SER A 97 -30.35 -19.16 -5.10
N ASN A 98 -29.89 -19.93 -4.13
CA ASN A 98 -30.53 -20.02 -2.84
C ASN A 98 -29.69 -19.29 -1.78
N VAL A 99 -30.37 -18.80 -0.74
CA VAL A 99 -29.79 -18.24 0.48
C VAL A 99 -30.22 -19.07 1.67
N ALA A 100 -29.30 -19.37 2.58
CA ALA A 100 -29.65 -20.13 3.77
C ALA A 100 -30.37 -19.26 4.78
N GLN A 101 -31.46 -19.81 5.34
CA GLN A 101 -32.16 -19.24 6.46
C GLN A 101 -31.63 -19.83 7.77
N TYR A 102 -31.41 -18.95 8.74
CA TYR A 102 -30.91 -19.30 10.06
C TYR A 102 -31.92 -18.82 11.13
N LYS A 103 -31.87 -19.52 12.26
CA LYS A 103 -32.60 -19.14 13.46
C LYS A 103 -31.62 -18.91 14.59
N GLY A 104 -31.64 -17.72 15.17
CA GLY A 104 -30.77 -17.34 16.30
C GLY A 104 -31.57 -16.76 17.44
N ASN A 105 -30.96 -16.80 18.63
CA ASN A 105 -31.59 -16.28 19.86
C ASN A 105 -31.01 -14.91 20.18
N LEU A 106 -31.82 -13.89 20.33
CA LEU A 106 -31.41 -12.57 20.78
C LEU A 106 -30.83 -12.64 22.21
N PRO A 107 -29.86 -11.82 22.54
CA PRO A 107 -29.33 -11.77 23.89
C PRO A 107 -30.40 -11.30 24.88
N LYS A 108 -30.25 -11.68 26.15
CA LYS A 108 -31.15 -11.28 27.24
C LYS A 108 -30.83 -9.86 27.75
N ASP A 109 -30.62 -8.93 26.84
CA ASP A 109 -30.35 -7.53 27.15
C ASP A 109 -31.65 -6.76 27.15
N SER A 110 -31.99 -6.11 28.26
CA SER A 110 -33.24 -5.35 28.44
C SER A 110 -33.37 -4.19 27.43
N ARG A 111 -32.30 -3.75 26.81
CA ARG A 111 -32.33 -2.72 25.77
C ARG A 111 -33.06 -3.18 24.51
N ILE A 112 -33.17 -4.49 24.30
CA ILE A 112 -33.82 -5.09 23.12
C ILE A 112 -35.34 -5.19 23.30
N ASP A 113 -35.84 -5.19 24.52
CA ASP A 113 -37.24 -5.38 24.80
C ASP A 113 -38.14 -4.31 24.15
N GLY A 114 -39.10 -4.75 23.33
CA GLY A 114 -40.02 -3.88 22.66
C GLY A 114 -39.45 -3.17 21.42
N MET A 115 -38.21 -3.49 21.01
CA MET A 115 -37.66 -2.97 19.78
C MET A 115 -38.26 -3.66 18.56
N LYS A 116 -38.26 -2.96 17.44
CA LYS A 116 -38.71 -3.54 16.16
C LYS A 116 -37.52 -4.24 15.49
N TYR A 117 -37.71 -5.50 15.13
CA TYR A 117 -36.77 -6.23 14.31
C TYR A 117 -37.10 -6.10 12.83
N ARG A 118 -36.17 -5.56 12.06
CA ARG A 118 -36.25 -5.49 10.61
C ARG A 118 -35.70 -6.78 10.02
N SER A 119 -36.61 -7.72 9.76
CA SER A 119 -36.22 -9.00 9.17
C SER A 119 -35.92 -8.85 7.68
N ASN A 120 -34.83 -9.47 7.23
CA ASN A 120 -34.56 -9.62 5.80
C ASN A 120 -35.35 -10.77 5.15
N LEU A 121 -36.25 -11.41 5.89
CA LEU A 121 -37.17 -12.48 5.44
C LEU A 121 -38.63 -12.08 5.42
N LYS A 122 -39.02 -11.22 6.34
CA LYS A 122 -40.44 -10.86 6.63
C LYS A 122 -40.55 -9.37 6.94
N ASP A 123 -41.77 -8.95 7.11
CA ASP A 123 -42.04 -7.60 7.61
C ASP A 123 -41.45 -7.35 9.00
N THR A 124 -41.30 -6.08 9.33
CA THR A 124 -40.82 -5.63 10.64
C THR A 124 -41.82 -6.02 11.73
N TYR A 125 -41.35 -6.64 12.80
CA TYR A 125 -42.13 -7.02 13.96
C TYR A 125 -41.42 -6.70 15.27
N GLU A 126 -42.19 -6.61 16.37
CA GLU A 126 -41.64 -6.35 17.69
C GLU A 126 -41.00 -7.62 18.27
N VAL A 127 -39.87 -7.46 18.93
CA VAL A 127 -39.10 -8.56 19.54
C VAL A 127 -38.81 -8.30 21.01
N HIS A 128 -38.56 -9.37 21.75
CA HIS A 128 -38.21 -9.32 23.15
C HIS A 128 -36.81 -9.94 23.40
N ALA A 129 -36.19 -9.52 24.51
CA ALA A 129 -34.89 -10.04 24.93
C ALA A 129 -34.94 -11.57 25.11
N GLY A 130 -34.03 -12.28 24.48
CA GLY A 130 -33.97 -13.75 24.50
C GLY A 130 -34.94 -14.43 23.53
N GLU A 131 -35.66 -13.70 22.69
CA GLU A 131 -36.52 -14.25 21.66
C GLU A 131 -35.71 -14.80 20.46
N ASN A 132 -36.29 -15.76 19.77
CA ASN A 132 -35.72 -16.29 18.55
C ASN A 132 -36.12 -15.42 17.36
N ILE A 133 -35.13 -15.10 16.53
CA ILE A 133 -35.31 -14.42 15.26
C ILE A 133 -34.86 -15.29 14.11
N ASP A 134 -35.55 -15.14 12.97
CA ASP A 134 -35.17 -15.78 11.72
C ASP A 134 -34.50 -14.75 10.81
N PHE A 135 -33.38 -15.14 10.16
CA PHE A 135 -32.63 -14.27 9.26
C PHE A 135 -31.99 -15.02 8.10
N ARG A 136 -31.71 -14.31 7.00
CA ARG A 136 -30.98 -14.86 5.86
C ARG A 136 -29.49 -14.68 6.08
N GLY A 137 -28.70 -15.69 5.64
CA GLY A 137 -27.26 -15.55 5.49
C GLY A 137 -26.90 -14.62 4.33
N THR A 138 -25.65 -14.23 4.27
CA THR A 138 -25.11 -13.39 3.18
C THR A 138 -24.50 -14.21 2.04
N GLN A 139 -24.29 -15.51 2.24
CA GLN A 139 -23.79 -16.41 1.22
C GLN A 139 -24.91 -16.89 0.30
N THR A 140 -24.60 -17.03 -0.98
CA THR A 140 -25.48 -17.64 -1.98
C THR A 140 -24.90 -18.98 -2.42
N GLY A 141 -25.74 -19.96 -2.70
CA GLY A 141 -25.32 -21.29 -3.11
C GLY A 141 -26.45 -22.04 -3.81
N THR A 142 -26.17 -23.26 -4.23
CA THR A 142 -27.17 -24.07 -4.94
C THR A 142 -27.78 -25.13 -4.04
N TYR A 143 -27.00 -25.70 -3.14
CA TYR A 143 -27.41 -26.83 -2.31
C TYR A 143 -27.24 -26.54 -0.83
N ALA A 144 -28.01 -27.22 0.02
CA ALA A 144 -27.93 -27.06 1.49
C ALA A 144 -26.52 -27.34 2.05
N GLN A 145 -25.77 -28.23 1.43
CA GLN A 145 -24.39 -28.56 1.82
C GLN A 145 -23.37 -27.45 1.57
N ASP A 146 -23.72 -26.46 0.75
CA ASP A 146 -22.88 -25.31 0.45
C ASP A 146 -22.85 -24.30 1.61
N PHE A 147 -23.73 -24.45 2.57
CA PHE A 147 -23.91 -23.54 3.68
C PHE A 147 -23.50 -24.14 5.02
N PRO A 148 -22.85 -23.36 5.90
CA PRO A 148 -22.52 -23.83 7.23
C PRO A 148 -23.80 -24.07 8.05
N HIS A 149 -23.79 -25.15 8.86
CA HIS A 149 -24.91 -25.45 9.76
C HIS A 149 -25.07 -24.46 10.91
N GLU A 150 -23.99 -23.78 11.30
CA GLU A 150 -23.96 -22.77 12.34
C GLU A 150 -23.22 -21.55 11.84
N VAL A 151 -23.76 -20.38 12.14
CA VAL A 151 -23.21 -19.08 11.78
C VAL A 151 -23.22 -18.16 12.97
N SER A 152 -22.31 -17.19 12.98
CA SER A 152 -22.41 -16.03 13.87
C SER A 152 -23.00 -14.87 13.10
N ALA A 153 -23.96 -14.17 13.68
CA ALA A 153 -24.56 -12.97 13.10
C ALA A 153 -24.35 -11.77 14.01
N LEU A 154 -23.98 -10.65 13.40
CA LEU A 154 -23.95 -9.36 14.07
C LEU A 154 -25.33 -8.73 13.95
N VAL A 155 -25.97 -8.55 15.09
CA VAL A 155 -27.23 -7.82 15.23
C VAL A 155 -26.94 -6.46 15.81
N ALA A 156 -27.49 -5.41 15.25
CA ALA A 156 -27.26 -4.06 15.76
C ALA A 156 -28.53 -3.22 15.75
N GLU A 157 -28.56 -2.24 16.65
CA GLU A 157 -29.57 -1.19 16.67
C GLU A 157 -29.17 -0.12 15.64
N THR A 158 -30.11 0.18 14.74
CA THR A 158 -29.98 1.24 13.74
C THR A 158 -30.38 2.61 14.32
N SER A 159 -30.09 3.66 13.55
CA SER A 159 -30.51 5.04 13.88
C SER A 159 -32.00 5.21 14.09
N ASP A 160 -32.82 4.34 13.49
CA ASP A 160 -34.29 4.34 13.60
C ASP A 160 -34.81 3.54 14.80
N HIS A 161 -33.95 3.16 15.74
CA HIS A 161 -34.28 2.30 16.89
C HIS A 161 -34.87 0.95 16.49
N GLN A 162 -34.41 0.40 15.38
CA GLN A 162 -34.77 -0.94 14.94
C GLN A 162 -33.56 -1.85 15.08
N ILE A 163 -33.79 -3.13 15.25
CA ILE A 163 -32.76 -4.16 15.26
C ILE A 163 -32.69 -4.78 13.87
N GLU A 164 -31.50 -4.93 13.33
CA GLU A 164 -31.28 -5.65 12.08
C GLU A 164 -30.05 -6.54 12.14
N VAL A 165 -29.99 -7.54 11.27
CA VAL A 165 -28.78 -8.34 11.05
C VAL A 165 -27.91 -7.64 10.04
N VAL A 166 -26.78 -7.09 10.51
CA VAL A 166 -25.85 -6.29 9.70
C VAL A 166 -24.97 -7.18 8.84
N ARG A 167 -24.46 -8.26 9.41
CA ARG A 167 -23.61 -9.23 8.70
C ARG A 167 -23.68 -10.61 9.36
N THR A 168 -23.41 -11.63 8.55
CA THR A 168 -23.26 -13.02 9.00
C THR A 168 -21.91 -13.56 8.59
N GLY A 169 -21.40 -14.53 9.31
CA GLY A 169 -20.13 -15.20 9.01
C GLY A 169 -20.06 -16.57 9.64
N GLU A 170 -18.95 -17.26 9.44
CA GLU A 170 -18.72 -18.54 10.10
C GLU A 170 -18.77 -18.40 11.63
N LYS A 171 -19.10 -19.49 12.31
CA LYS A 171 -19.21 -19.49 13.77
C LYS A 171 -17.95 -18.93 14.43
N GLY A 172 -18.11 -17.92 15.27
CA GLY A 172 -17.02 -17.23 15.97
C GLY A 172 -16.23 -16.23 15.14
N SER A 173 -16.52 -16.05 13.86
CA SER A 173 -15.81 -15.07 13.00
C SER A 173 -16.31 -13.64 13.18
N VAL A 174 -17.55 -13.46 13.62
CA VAL A 174 -18.19 -12.16 13.82
C VAL A 174 -17.98 -11.71 15.28
N LYS A 175 -17.63 -10.44 15.47
CA LYS A 175 -17.46 -9.83 16.80
C LYS A 175 -18.39 -8.64 16.97
N ALA A 176 -18.85 -8.41 18.19
CA ALA A 176 -19.58 -7.20 18.53
C ALA A 176 -18.67 -5.97 18.38
N ILE A 177 -19.27 -4.84 17.99
CA ILE A 177 -18.57 -3.57 17.85
C ILE A 177 -18.61 -2.88 19.22
N GLU A 178 -17.52 -3.05 19.98
CA GLU A 178 -17.39 -2.47 21.30
C GLU A 178 -17.26 -0.94 21.25
N GLN A 179 -17.68 -0.28 22.30
CA GLN A 179 -17.50 1.16 22.43
C GLN A 179 -16.01 1.52 22.45
N GLY A 180 -15.59 2.46 21.61
CA GLY A 180 -14.19 2.87 21.43
C GLY A 180 -13.42 2.08 20.37
N SER A 181 -13.98 0.98 19.84
CA SER A 181 -13.32 0.15 18.81
C SER A 181 -13.15 0.89 17.48
N VAL A 182 -14.14 1.70 17.11
CA VAL A 182 -14.12 2.52 15.90
C VAL A 182 -13.02 3.57 15.96
N GLY A 183 -12.84 4.21 17.11
CA GLY A 183 -11.74 5.16 17.33
C GLY A 183 -10.37 4.52 17.14
N GLN A 184 -10.18 3.27 17.61
CA GLN A 184 -8.94 2.53 17.37
C GLN A 184 -8.72 2.20 15.89
N GLN A 185 -9.77 1.83 15.17
CA GLN A 185 -9.68 1.56 13.72
C GLN A 185 -9.30 2.83 12.94
N TYR A 186 -9.86 3.99 13.29
CA TYR A 186 -9.44 5.28 12.72
C TYR A 186 -7.97 5.58 13.01
N LEU A 187 -7.52 5.34 14.23
CA LEU A 187 -6.11 5.56 14.60
C LEU A 187 -5.17 4.65 13.80
N VAL A 188 -5.52 3.38 13.63
CA VAL A 188 -4.77 2.44 12.77
C VAL A 188 -4.79 2.90 11.32
N GLY A 189 -5.93 3.33 10.79
CA GLY A 189 -6.07 3.82 9.43
C GLY A 189 -5.15 5.02 9.15
N TRP A 190 -5.29 6.08 9.91
CA TRP A 190 -4.47 7.29 9.76
C TRP A 190 -3.01 7.05 10.10
N GLY A 191 -2.73 6.23 11.13
CA GLY A 191 -1.37 5.83 11.51
C GLY A 191 -0.66 5.09 10.38
N SER A 192 -1.35 4.22 9.66
CA SER A 192 -0.80 3.51 8.50
C SER A 192 -0.41 4.46 7.37
N PHE A 193 -1.22 5.49 7.08
CA PHE A 193 -0.87 6.51 6.08
C PHE A 193 0.33 7.36 6.52
N ALA A 194 0.37 7.78 7.77
CA ALA A 194 1.52 8.52 8.30
C ALA A 194 2.80 7.69 8.21
N LEU A 195 2.74 6.41 8.57
CA LEU A 195 3.87 5.50 8.47
C LEU A 195 4.29 5.26 7.01
N ALA A 196 3.34 5.11 6.08
CA ALA A 196 3.63 4.98 4.65
C ALA A 196 4.40 6.20 4.12
N LEU A 197 4.01 7.40 4.53
CA LEU A 197 4.70 8.64 4.16
C LEU A 197 6.15 8.67 4.70
N VAL A 198 6.35 8.28 5.96
CA VAL A 198 7.69 8.20 6.58
C VAL A 198 8.58 7.20 5.84
N VAL A 199 8.04 6.04 5.49
CA VAL A 199 8.76 4.99 4.74
C VAL A 199 9.16 5.49 3.34
N LEU A 200 8.26 6.18 2.63
CA LEU A 200 8.55 6.76 1.32
C LEU A 200 9.65 7.83 1.40
N ILE A 201 9.53 8.78 2.32
CA ILE A 201 10.53 9.83 2.49
C ILE A 201 11.88 9.23 2.88
N GLY A 202 11.89 8.30 3.85
CA GLY A 202 13.10 7.61 4.30
C GLY A 202 13.76 6.79 3.19
N GLY A 203 12.98 6.05 2.42
CA GLY A 203 13.46 5.26 1.28
C GLY A 203 14.05 6.13 0.18
N CYS A 204 13.41 7.23 -0.18
CA CYS A 204 13.92 8.20 -1.14
C CYS A 204 15.21 8.88 -0.64
N ALA A 205 15.23 9.33 0.61
CA ALA A 205 16.40 9.97 1.21
C ALA A 205 17.60 9.00 1.26
N PHE A 206 17.37 7.76 1.65
CA PHE A 206 18.40 6.71 1.65
C PHE A 206 18.91 6.40 0.24
N GLY A 207 18.00 6.31 -0.74
CA GLY A 207 18.37 6.10 -2.14
C GLY A 207 19.26 7.22 -2.68
N ILE A 208 18.93 8.49 -2.40
CA ILE A 208 19.75 9.64 -2.80
C ILE A 208 21.11 9.64 -2.08
N TRP A 209 21.11 9.37 -0.78
CA TRP A 209 22.34 9.32 0.01
C TRP A 209 23.29 8.21 -0.46
N SER A 210 22.76 7.00 -0.68
CA SER A 210 23.52 5.85 -1.19
C SER A 210 24.11 6.13 -2.57
N ASN A 211 23.35 6.81 -3.45
CA ASN A 211 23.84 7.16 -4.80
C ASN A 211 24.91 8.26 -4.76
N ARG A 212 24.84 9.19 -3.81
CA ARG A 212 25.90 10.21 -3.64
C ARG A 212 27.20 9.61 -3.14
N ARG A 213 27.13 8.67 -2.20
CA ARG A 213 28.31 8.03 -1.62
C ARG A 213 29.08 7.20 -2.65
N SER A 214 28.40 6.47 -3.52
CA SER A 214 29.03 5.69 -4.58
C SER A 214 29.71 6.56 -5.66
N ARG A 215 29.33 7.83 -5.81
CA ARG A 215 30.03 8.75 -6.72
C ARG A 215 31.33 9.30 -6.15
N VAL A 216 31.40 9.45 -4.83
CA VAL A 216 32.61 9.98 -4.17
C VAL A 216 33.76 8.95 -4.21
N ASP A 217 33.42 7.66 -4.07
CA ASP A 217 34.42 6.59 -4.09
C ASP A 217 35.09 6.37 -5.48
N TYR A 218 34.49 6.89 -6.58
CA TYR A 218 35.06 6.77 -7.93
C TYR A 218 35.96 7.94 -8.34
N VAL A 219 35.84 9.09 -7.67
CA VAL A 219 36.64 10.28 -8.04
C VAL A 219 38.06 10.21 -7.47
N ASP A 220 38.28 9.44 -6.39
CA ASP A 220 39.57 9.37 -5.71
C ASP A 220 40.55 8.32 -6.30
N VAL A 221 40.10 7.47 -7.24
CA VAL A 221 40.95 6.40 -7.79
C VAL A 221 41.69 6.82 -9.08
N ASP A 222 41.15 7.78 -9.82
CA ASP A 222 41.76 8.21 -11.09
C ASP A 222 42.70 9.43 -10.95
N GLY A 223 42.92 9.89 -9.71
CA GLY A 223 43.80 11.04 -9.42
C GLY A 223 45.26 10.73 -9.11
N PHE A 224 45.69 9.46 -9.19
CA PHE A 224 47.08 9.05 -8.98
C PHE A 224 47.65 8.36 -10.23
N GLU A 225 47.64 9.05 -11.37
CA GLU A 225 48.63 8.79 -12.41
C GLU A 225 49.74 9.84 -12.28
N GLU A 226 50.78 9.41 -11.61
CA GLU A 226 52.14 9.44 -12.06
C GLU A 226 52.55 10.71 -12.83
N SER A 227 52.94 11.73 -12.11
CA SER A 227 53.99 12.63 -12.64
C SER A 227 55.33 12.16 -12.10
N ASP A 228 55.86 11.09 -12.73
CA ASP A 228 57.29 10.81 -12.73
C ASP A 228 57.97 11.84 -13.63
N ASP A 229 58.24 13.02 -13.12
CA ASP A 229 59.29 13.88 -13.62
C ASP A 229 60.32 14.01 -12.50
N TYR A 230 61.28 13.07 -12.57
CA TYR A 230 62.57 13.22 -11.91
C TYR A 230 63.35 14.28 -12.68
N GLU A 231 63.36 15.50 -12.21
CA GLU A 231 64.46 16.38 -12.40
C GLU A 231 65.32 16.41 -11.12
N GLU A 232 66.40 15.65 -11.18
CA GLU A 232 67.58 15.87 -10.38
C GLU A 232 68.09 17.30 -10.62
N ASP A 233 68.08 18.13 -9.59
CA ASP A 233 69.09 19.15 -9.45
C ASP A 233 69.28 19.50 -7.98
N ASP A 234 70.42 19.10 -7.60
CA ASP A 234 71.43 19.44 -6.62
C ASP A 234 71.19 20.77 -5.86
N GLU A 235 71.80 20.76 -4.67
CA GLU A 235 72.16 21.83 -3.77
C GLU A 235 71.31 22.08 -2.53
N GLY A 236 71.83 21.54 -1.50
CA GLY A 236 71.77 21.75 -0.11
C GLY A 236 71.44 23.13 0.41
N TYR A 237 70.64 23.12 1.48
CA TYR A 237 70.78 23.99 2.64
C TYR A 237 70.14 23.34 3.86
N ILE A 238 70.96 23.04 4.82
CA ILE A 238 70.65 22.70 6.19
C ILE A 238 70.22 24.00 6.88
N VAL A 239 69.04 24.05 7.45
CA VAL A 239 68.73 24.98 8.54
C VAL A 239 68.01 24.19 9.64
N GLU A 240 68.79 23.92 10.68
CA GLU A 240 68.28 23.68 12.02
C GLU A 240 67.63 24.97 12.55
N GLU A 241 66.57 24.89 13.28
CA GLU A 241 66.17 25.69 14.47
C GLU A 241 64.83 25.20 14.93
N GLU A 242 64.84 24.53 16.03
CA GLU A 242 64.68 24.93 17.45
C GLU A 242 63.22 25.10 17.89
N SER A 243 62.91 24.15 18.71
CA SER A 243 62.17 24.21 19.97
C SER A 243 61.36 25.47 20.31
N SER A 244 60.12 25.29 20.67
CA SER A 244 59.62 25.78 21.95
C SER A 244 58.38 25.04 22.39
N GLN A 245 58.54 24.33 23.49
CA GLN A 245 57.52 24.03 24.49
C GLN A 245 56.90 25.35 24.99
N ASP A 246 55.62 25.31 25.29
CA ASP A 246 55.05 25.88 26.53
C ASP A 246 53.55 25.52 26.60
N ASP A 247 53.25 24.61 27.49
CA ASP A 247 52.40 24.70 28.70
C ASP A 247 51.34 25.82 28.74
N VAL A 248 50.18 25.45 29.16
CA VAL A 248 49.31 25.97 30.24
C VAL A 248 47.91 25.32 30.06
N GLU A 249 47.58 24.29 30.78
CA GLU A 249 46.95 24.20 32.09
C GLU A 249 45.67 25.03 32.31
N SER A 250 44.61 24.26 32.60
CA SER A 250 43.51 24.50 33.56
C SER A 250 42.45 25.60 33.33
N ARG A 251 41.21 25.17 33.43
CA ARG A 251 40.14 25.43 34.42
C ARG A 251 38.77 25.10 33.86
N GLN A 252 38.14 24.09 34.37
CA GLN A 252 37.09 24.11 35.41
C GLN A 252 36.14 25.35 35.39
N LYS A 253 34.91 25.10 34.88
CA LYS A 253 33.69 25.24 35.68
C LYS A 253 32.51 24.57 34.96
#